data_510e984970d2763341f4b7c25ddc9e33
#
_entry.id   510e984970d2763341f4b7c25ddc9e33
#
_cell.length_a   1.000
_cell.length_b   1.000
_cell.length_c   1.000
_cell.angle_alpha   90.00
_cell.angle_beta   90.00
_cell.angle_gamma   90.00
#
_symmetry.space_group_name_H-M   'P 1'
#
loop_
_entity.id
_entity.type
_entity.pdbx_description
1 polymer ?
#
loop_
_entity_poly.entity_id
_entity_poly.type
_entity_poly.pdbx_seq_one_letter_code
_entity_poly.pdbx_strand_id
1 'polypeptide(L)'
;MRKALSFYSVLAILLMMAVSCSESSESPTVDEEVTEVVKPEFTPSTNGVVVAYINTDSIRSNYKLYKELEEELLQERLMSENQFNAQVSAFEKDYTDAQREAATLSQEALVILQRRLQTKEQELMQQKQVMESQLMQSEERKLEEYTKVIKDMLKGYSSDKGIDIVMAHGDISNLLYINEAFD
;
A
#
# COMPACT_ATOMS: atom_id res chain seq x y z
N MET A 1 7.36 45.98 -32.67
CA MET A 1 8.20 45.24 -33.58
C MET A 1 9.43 44.61 -32.90
N ARG A 2 9.30 44.08 -31.67
CA ARG A 2 10.43 43.48 -30.91
C ARG A 2 10.17 42.02 -30.43
N LYS A 3 9.08 41.42 -30.85
CA LYS A 3 8.71 40.04 -30.45
C LYS A 3 8.79 38.99 -31.59
N ALA A 4 9.12 39.40 -32.82
CA ALA A 4 9.20 38.48 -33.97
C ALA A 4 10.61 37.94 -34.26
N LEU A 5 11.67 38.51 -33.64
CA LEU A 5 13.03 38.05 -33.89
C LEU A 5 13.49 36.89 -32.96
N SER A 6 12.73 36.59 -31.90
CA SER A 6 13.12 35.51 -30.98
C SER A 6 12.70 34.11 -31.43
N PHE A 7 11.71 34.02 -32.32
CA PHE A 7 11.23 32.72 -32.80
C PHE A 7 12.08 32.09 -33.92
N TYR A 8 12.79 32.92 -34.71
CA TYR A 8 13.65 32.44 -35.77
C TYR A 8 15.01 31.88 -35.30
N SER A 9 15.45 32.31 -34.11
CA SER A 9 16.72 31.83 -33.52
C SER A 9 16.62 30.43 -32.94
N VAL A 10 15.43 29.98 -32.49
CA VAL A 10 15.22 28.64 -31.93
C VAL A 10 14.98 27.60 -33.03
N LEU A 11 14.42 28.01 -34.18
CA LEU A 11 14.17 27.11 -35.31
C LEU A 11 15.45 26.79 -36.10
N ALA A 12 16.47 27.66 -36.06
CA ALA A 12 17.73 27.44 -36.77
C ALA A 12 18.66 26.44 -36.08
N ILE A 13 18.49 26.19 -34.79
CA ILE A 13 19.31 25.27 -34.00
C ILE A 13 18.82 23.81 -34.11
N LEU A 14 17.56 23.60 -34.51
CA LEU A 14 16.95 22.27 -34.63
C LEU A 14 17.19 21.57 -35.97
N LEU A 15 17.86 22.21 -36.92
CA LEU A 15 18.05 21.69 -38.30
C LEU A 15 19.47 21.20 -38.60
N MET A 16 20.38 21.18 -37.63
CA MET A 16 21.78 20.76 -37.81
C MET A 16 22.19 19.44 -37.15
N MET A 17 21.26 18.58 -36.73
CA MET A 17 21.61 17.26 -36.19
C MET A 17 21.06 16.09 -36.99
N ALA A 18 21.12 16.14 -38.30
CA ALA A 18 20.72 15.01 -39.13
C ALA A 18 21.72 14.76 -40.26
N VAL A 19 23.01 14.54 -39.96
CA VAL A 19 23.95 13.82 -40.80
C VAL A 19 25.06 13.25 -39.92
N SER A 20 24.98 11.98 -39.58
CA SER A 20 26.15 11.12 -39.38
C SER A 20 25.65 9.67 -39.44
N CYS A 21 25.85 9.09 -40.60
CA CYS A 21 26.58 7.91 -40.97
C CYS A 21 26.22 6.62 -40.26
N SER A 22 25.57 5.82 -41.01
CA SER A 22 25.91 4.44 -41.43
C SER A 22 27.25 3.99 -40.89
N GLU A 23 27.23 3.14 -39.85
CA GLU A 23 28.25 2.11 -39.71
C GLU A 23 27.59 0.84 -39.23
N SER A 24 27.67 -0.14 -40.11
CA SER A 24 27.35 -1.53 -39.91
C SER A 24 28.16 -2.07 -38.74
N SER A 25 27.47 -2.43 -37.66
CA SER A 25 28.06 -3.40 -36.73
C SER A 25 26.94 -4.35 -36.32
N GLU A 26 27.24 -5.60 -36.58
CA GLU A 26 26.56 -6.81 -36.24
C GLU A 26 25.92 -6.71 -34.88
N SER A 27 24.58 -6.94 -34.84
CA SER A 27 23.92 -7.36 -33.62
C SER A 27 24.63 -8.59 -33.06
N PRO A 28 25.12 -8.54 -31.83
CA PRO A 28 25.28 -9.78 -31.13
C PRO A 28 23.85 -10.25 -30.84
N THR A 29 23.49 -11.36 -31.45
CA THR A 29 22.44 -12.24 -30.96
C THR A 29 22.83 -12.53 -29.51
N VAL A 30 22.25 -11.78 -28.56
CA VAL A 30 22.16 -12.23 -27.19
C VAL A 30 21.22 -13.43 -27.29
N ASP A 31 21.80 -14.61 -27.37
CA ASP A 31 21.13 -15.82 -26.93
C ASP A 31 20.61 -15.48 -25.54
N GLU A 32 19.32 -15.32 -25.43
CA GLU A 32 18.59 -15.33 -24.19
C GLU A 32 18.77 -16.76 -23.66
N GLU A 33 19.93 -16.99 -23.07
CA GLU A 33 20.18 -18.15 -22.23
C GLU A 33 19.13 -18.02 -21.12
N VAL A 34 17.99 -18.65 -21.35
CA VAL A 34 17.03 -19.00 -20.33
C VAL A 34 17.85 -19.78 -19.31
N THR A 35 18.41 -19.06 -18.36
CA THR A 35 18.95 -19.66 -17.14
C THR A 35 17.77 -20.38 -16.54
N GLU A 36 17.70 -21.66 -16.87
CA GLU A 36 16.86 -22.64 -16.20
C GLU A 36 17.14 -22.43 -14.73
N VAL A 37 16.18 -21.84 -14.03
CA VAL A 37 16.23 -21.68 -12.59
C VAL A 37 16.30 -23.10 -12.06
N VAL A 38 17.53 -23.56 -11.82
CA VAL A 38 17.80 -24.86 -11.20
C VAL A 38 17.05 -24.79 -9.88
N LYS A 39 15.86 -25.38 -9.87
CA LYS A 39 15.14 -25.66 -8.63
C LYS A 39 16.10 -26.46 -7.77
N PRO A 40 16.56 -25.94 -6.63
CA PRO A 40 17.41 -26.73 -5.75
C PRO A 40 16.62 -27.99 -5.39
N GLU A 41 17.14 -29.14 -5.83
CA GLU A 41 16.58 -30.45 -5.49
C GLU A 41 16.90 -30.65 -4.00
N PHE A 42 15.88 -30.40 -3.17
CA PHE A 42 16.00 -30.52 -1.73
C PHE A 42 16.07 -32.00 -1.37
N THR A 43 17.23 -32.49 -0.99
CA THR A 43 17.41 -33.82 -0.42
C THR A 43 17.42 -33.69 1.10
N PRO A 44 16.35 -34.13 1.80
CA PRO A 44 16.32 -34.06 3.26
C PRO A 44 17.47 -34.88 3.87
N SER A 45 18.18 -34.27 4.79
CA SER A 45 19.21 -34.95 5.57
C SER A 45 18.55 -35.98 6.46
N THR A 46 18.98 -37.25 6.39
CA THR A 46 18.38 -38.34 7.11
C THR A 46 18.64 -38.35 8.62
N ASN A 47 19.43 -37.42 9.16
CA ASN A 47 19.84 -37.38 10.57
C ASN A 47 19.99 -35.97 11.17
N GLY A 48 19.23 -34.96 10.75
CA GLY A 48 19.32 -33.60 11.29
C GLY A 48 18.03 -32.82 11.15
N VAL A 49 17.88 -31.76 11.93
CA VAL A 49 16.78 -30.79 11.80
C VAL A 49 16.94 -30.01 10.50
N VAL A 50 15.90 -30.03 9.68
CA VAL A 50 15.87 -29.33 8.39
C VAL A 50 15.27 -27.93 8.59
N VAL A 51 16.10 -26.90 8.41
CA VAL A 51 15.69 -25.51 8.54
C VAL A 51 15.63 -24.87 7.15
N ALA A 52 14.49 -24.27 6.82
CA ALA A 52 14.29 -23.49 5.61
C ALA A 52 14.14 -22.00 5.93
N TYR A 53 14.48 -21.16 4.97
CA TYR A 53 14.29 -19.71 5.07
C TYR A 53 13.35 -19.24 3.96
N ILE A 54 12.49 -18.30 4.31
CA ILE A 54 11.60 -17.63 3.37
C ILE A 54 11.90 -16.12 3.36
N ASN A 55 12.06 -15.56 2.17
CA ASN A 55 12.26 -14.12 2.03
C ASN A 55 10.90 -13.41 2.04
N THR A 56 10.62 -12.66 3.11
CA THR A 56 9.34 -11.96 3.30
C THR A 56 9.16 -10.80 2.32
N ASP A 57 10.26 -10.17 1.87
CA ASP A 57 10.18 -9.06 0.92
C ASP A 57 9.80 -9.58 -0.48
N SER A 58 10.29 -10.78 -0.84
CA SER A 58 9.87 -11.46 -2.05
C SER A 58 8.39 -11.87 -2.03
N ILE A 59 7.88 -12.31 -0.87
CA ILE A 59 6.45 -12.58 -0.72
C ILE A 59 5.66 -11.30 -0.91
N ARG A 60 6.03 -10.23 -0.20
CA ARG A 60 5.35 -8.93 -0.29
C ARG A 60 5.31 -8.40 -1.71
N SER A 61 6.43 -8.53 -2.43
CA SER A 61 6.55 -8.00 -3.79
C SER A 61 5.85 -8.83 -4.86
N ASN A 62 5.76 -10.15 -4.69
CA ASN A 62 5.34 -11.06 -5.76
C ASN A 62 4.08 -11.87 -5.44
N TYR A 63 3.70 -11.99 -4.16
CA TYR A 63 2.57 -12.82 -3.80
C TYR A 63 1.25 -12.07 -4.03
N LYS A 64 0.41 -12.63 -4.89
CA LYS A 64 -0.84 -12.01 -5.33
C LYS A 64 -1.77 -11.66 -4.16
N LEU A 65 -1.93 -12.58 -3.21
CA LEU A 65 -2.79 -12.38 -2.05
C LEU A 65 -2.33 -11.18 -1.19
N TYR A 66 -1.02 -10.93 -1.09
CA TYR A 66 -0.52 -9.76 -0.37
C TYR A 66 -0.88 -8.45 -1.08
N LYS A 67 -0.76 -8.42 -2.40
CA LYS A 67 -1.15 -7.25 -3.20
C LYS A 67 -2.65 -6.97 -3.12
N GLU A 68 -3.47 -8.03 -3.14
CA GLU A 68 -4.92 -7.91 -2.95
C GLU A 68 -5.24 -7.35 -1.55
N LEU A 69 -4.55 -7.82 -0.51
CA LEU A 69 -4.69 -7.28 0.85
C LEU A 69 -4.32 -5.78 0.92
N GLU A 70 -3.19 -5.38 0.33
CA GLU A 70 -2.77 -3.97 0.30
C GLU A 70 -3.80 -3.09 -0.43
N GLU A 71 -4.33 -3.57 -1.55
CA GLU A 71 -5.36 -2.85 -2.30
C GLU A 71 -6.66 -2.72 -1.51
N GLU A 72 -7.12 -3.78 -0.86
CA GLU A 72 -8.30 -3.74 -0.01
C GLU A 72 -8.15 -2.76 1.16
N LEU A 73 -7.00 -2.78 1.85
CA LEU A 73 -6.73 -1.86 2.95
C LEU A 73 -6.67 -0.40 2.48
N LEU A 74 -6.08 -0.16 1.32
CA LEU A 74 -6.04 1.17 0.71
C LEU A 74 -7.45 1.66 0.36
N GLN A 75 -8.26 0.82 -0.28
CA GLN A 75 -9.63 1.17 -0.65
C GLN A 75 -10.49 1.45 0.58
N GLU A 76 -10.40 0.64 1.64
CA GLU A 76 -11.13 0.85 2.89
C GLU A 76 -10.75 2.19 3.54
N ARG A 77 -9.46 2.51 3.57
CA ARG A 77 -8.97 3.80 4.08
C ARG A 77 -9.51 4.98 3.27
N LEU A 78 -9.39 4.91 1.93
CA LEU A 78 -9.87 5.98 1.05
C LEU A 78 -11.39 6.20 1.16
N MET A 79 -12.17 5.11 1.27
CA MET A 79 -13.61 5.23 1.47
C MET A 79 -13.96 5.88 2.81
N SER A 80 -13.29 5.48 3.89
CA SER A 80 -13.52 6.05 5.23
C SER A 80 -13.11 7.52 5.30
N GLU A 81 -11.96 7.88 4.73
CA GLU A 81 -11.50 9.27 4.65
C GLU A 81 -12.45 10.13 3.83
N ASN A 82 -12.90 9.66 2.66
CA ASN A 82 -13.85 10.39 1.83
C ASN A 82 -15.19 10.62 2.54
N GLN A 83 -15.69 9.60 3.26
CA GLN A 83 -16.91 9.72 4.03
C GLN A 83 -16.76 10.74 5.17
N PHE A 84 -15.65 10.70 5.88
CA PHE A 84 -15.35 11.67 6.95
C PHE A 84 -15.20 13.09 6.40
N ASN A 85 -14.46 13.27 5.31
CA ASN A 85 -14.27 14.57 4.66
C ASN A 85 -15.59 15.19 4.17
N ALA A 86 -16.52 14.35 3.71
CA ALA A 86 -17.86 14.83 3.34
C ALA A 86 -18.62 15.39 4.57
N GLN A 87 -18.47 14.77 5.74
CA GLN A 87 -19.07 15.27 6.99
C GLN A 87 -18.41 16.57 7.47
N VAL A 88 -17.08 16.66 7.36
CA VAL A 88 -16.35 17.91 7.67
C VAL A 88 -16.81 19.05 6.77
N SER A 89 -16.91 18.81 5.45
CA SER A 89 -17.38 19.81 4.50
C SER A 89 -18.83 20.25 4.76
N ALA A 90 -19.69 19.33 5.19
CA ALA A 90 -21.05 19.67 5.59
C ALA A 90 -21.06 20.55 6.86
N PHE A 91 -20.20 20.25 7.83
CA PHE A 91 -20.05 21.07 9.03
C PHE A 91 -19.51 22.46 8.72
N GLU A 92 -18.52 22.59 7.86
CA GLU A 92 -17.96 23.88 7.41
C GLU A 92 -19.03 24.76 6.76
N LYS A 93 -19.89 24.14 5.95
CA LYS A 93 -21.04 24.83 5.37
C LYS A 93 -22.01 25.30 6.46
N ASP A 94 -22.42 24.39 7.36
CA ASP A 94 -23.30 24.74 8.47
C ASP A 94 -22.72 25.88 9.33
N TYR A 95 -21.41 25.86 9.58
CA TYR A 95 -20.71 26.90 10.32
C TYR A 95 -20.75 28.26 9.59
N THR A 96 -20.51 28.25 8.27
CA THR A 96 -20.54 29.46 7.44
C THR A 96 -21.95 30.03 7.38
N ASP A 97 -22.98 29.19 7.23
CA ASP A 97 -24.38 29.63 7.21
C ASP A 97 -24.78 30.18 8.57
N ALA A 98 -24.37 29.54 9.66
CA ALA A 98 -24.60 30.03 11.02
C ALA A 98 -23.96 31.42 11.28
N GLN A 99 -22.78 31.67 10.75
CA GLN A 99 -22.16 33.02 10.85
C GLN A 99 -22.98 34.09 10.15
N ARG A 100 -23.59 33.78 9.00
CA ARG A 100 -24.46 34.73 8.29
C ARG A 100 -25.76 34.98 9.04
N GLU A 101 -26.36 33.93 9.59
CA GLU A 101 -27.59 34.04 10.37
C GLU A 101 -27.42 34.80 11.70
N ALA A 102 -26.23 34.68 12.33
CA ALA A 102 -25.93 35.25 13.63
C ALA A 102 -26.23 36.75 13.72
N ALA A 103 -26.05 37.50 12.60
CA ALA A 103 -26.34 38.93 12.56
C ALA A 103 -27.80 39.32 12.72
N THR A 104 -28.74 38.37 12.55
CA THR A 104 -30.16 38.60 12.57
C THR A 104 -30.88 37.91 13.74
N LEU A 105 -30.14 37.10 14.53
CA LEU A 105 -30.70 36.29 15.62
C LEU A 105 -30.82 37.09 16.94
N SER A 106 -31.79 36.67 17.76
CA SER A 106 -31.88 37.11 19.17
C SER A 106 -30.71 36.51 20.00
N GLN A 107 -30.45 37.09 21.16
CA GLN A 107 -29.41 36.60 22.08
C GLN A 107 -29.62 35.13 22.48
N GLU A 108 -30.85 34.74 22.75
CA GLU A 108 -31.20 33.35 23.10
C GLU A 108 -30.93 32.40 21.92
N ALA A 109 -31.31 32.81 20.71
CA ALA A 109 -31.10 32.01 19.50
C ALA A 109 -29.60 31.86 19.19
N LEU A 110 -28.77 32.88 19.42
CA LEU A 110 -27.31 32.81 19.29
C LEU A 110 -26.71 31.75 20.23
N VAL A 111 -27.17 31.70 21.49
CA VAL A 111 -26.65 30.70 22.45
C VAL A 111 -27.01 29.28 22.00
N ILE A 112 -28.25 29.09 21.49
CA ILE A 112 -28.66 27.78 20.95
C ILE A 112 -27.82 27.39 19.73
N LEU A 113 -27.60 28.32 18.82
CA LEU A 113 -26.76 28.11 17.61
C LEU A 113 -25.33 27.70 17.96
N GLN A 114 -24.72 28.46 18.89
CA GLN A 114 -23.34 28.14 19.37
C GLN A 114 -23.27 26.74 19.98
N ARG A 115 -24.25 26.36 20.83
CA ARG A 115 -24.29 25.03 21.44
C ARG A 115 -24.44 23.94 20.37
N ARG A 116 -25.28 24.15 19.36
CA ARG A 116 -25.45 23.21 18.25
C ARG A 116 -24.15 22.99 17.48
N LEU A 117 -23.44 24.05 17.14
CA LEU A 117 -22.15 23.95 16.46
C LEU A 117 -21.09 23.23 17.29
N GLN A 118 -21.01 23.56 18.59
CA GLN A 118 -20.11 22.91 19.53
C GLN A 118 -20.40 21.41 19.66
N THR A 119 -21.68 21.03 19.72
CA THR A 119 -22.06 19.60 19.77
C THR A 119 -21.66 18.89 18.48
N LYS A 120 -21.90 19.49 17.32
CA LYS A 120 -21.49 18.90 16.03
C LYS A 120 -19.98 18.75 15.91
N GLU A 121 -19.21 19.73 16.37
CA GLU A 121 -17.74 19.64 16.40
C GLU A 121 -17.26 18.46 17.28
N GLN A 122 -17.85 18.28 18.46
CA GLN A 122 -17.56 17.17 19.36
C GLN A 122 -17.92 15.82 18.73
N GLU A 123 -19.08 15.74 18.06
CA GLU A 123 -19.50 14.56 17.31
C GLU A 123 -18.52 14.19 16.21
N LEU A 124 -18.03 15.18 15.44
CA LEU A 124 -17.02 14.96 14.41
C LEU A 124 -15.70 14.44 14.98
N MET A 125 -15.24 15.00 16.11
CA MET A 125 -14.04 14.51 16.78
C MET A 125 -14.20 13.05 17.23
N GLN A 126 -15.36 12.72 17.81
CA GLN A 126 -15.67 11.35 18.23
C GLN A 126 -15.76 10.40 17.02
N GLN A 127 -16.41 10.81 15.94
CA GLN A 127 -16.51 10.02 14.71
C GLN A 127 -15.12 9.75 14.10
N LYS A 128 -14.22 10.73 14.13
CA LYS A 128 -12.83 10.55 13.69
C LYS A 128 -12.13 9.46 14.49
N GLN A 129 -12.21 9.51 15.82
CA GLN A 129 -11.61 8.49 16.70
C GLN A 129 -12.18 7.08 16.44
N VAL A 130 -13.50 7.00 16.25
CA VAL A 130 -14.18 5.73 15.93
C VAL A 130 -13.70 5.21 14.58
N MET A 131 -13.64 6.06 13.56
CA MET A 131 -13.14 5.68 12.23
C MET A 131 -11.69 5.17 12.28
N GLU A 132 -10.79 5.91 12.95
CA GLU A 132 -9.39 5.51 13.10
C GLU A 132 -9.26 4.16 13.83
N SER A 133 -10.05 3.96 14.89
CA SER A 133 -10.08 2.69 15.63
C SER A 133 -10.62 1.53 14.78
N GLN A 134 -11.66 1.76 13.98
CA GLN A 134 -12.23 0.75 13.09
C GLN A 134 -11.25 0.36 11.98
N LEU A 135 -10.55 1.34 11.38
CA LEU A 135 -9.52 1.08 10.38
C LEU A 135 -8.38 0.24 10.96
N MET A 136 -7.89 0.59 12.15
CA MET A 136 -6.82 -0.17 12.81
C MET A 136 -7.26 -1.61 13.12
N GLN A 137 -8.47 -1.82 13.64
CA GLN A 137 -9.01 -3.16 13.92
C GLN A 137 -9.23 -3.97 12.63
N SER A 138 -9.65 -3.32 11.56
CA SER A 138 -9.82 -3.97 10.26
C SER A 138 -8.47 -4.41 9.68
N GLU A 139 -7.46 -3.55 9.77
CA GLU A 139 -6.08 -3.84 9.35
C GLU A 139 -5.51 -5.03 10.14
N GLU A 140 -5.61 -5.00 11.47
CA GLU A 140 -5.14 -6.08 12.33
C GLU A 140 -5.80 -7.43 11.98
N ARG A 141 -7.13 -7.46 11.86
CA ARG A 141 -7.86 -8.66 11.51
C ARG A 141 -7.46 -9.21 10.12
N LYS A 142 -7.36 -8.35 9.11
CA LYS A 142 -6.97 -8.76 7.76
C LYS A 142 -5.53 -9.27 7.71
N LEU A 143 -4.61 -8.66 8.45
CA LEU A 143 -3.23 -9.13 8.59
C LEU A 143 -3.15 -10.48 9.31
N GLU A 144 -3.99 -10.69 10.33
CA GLU A 144 -4.08 -11.98 11.01
C GLU A 144 -4.61 -13.09 10.09
N GLU A 145 -5.68 -12.82 9.35
CA GLU A 145 -6.24 -13.73 8.35
C GLU A 145 -5.20 -14.07 7.27
N TYR A 146 -4.49 -13.07 6.74
CA TYR A 146 -3.40 -13.27 5.79
C TYR A 146 -2.28 -14.15 6.37
N THR A 147 -1.85 -13.84 7.59
CA THR A 147 -0.79 -14.59 8.28
C THR A 147 -1.19 -16.04 8.47
N LYS A 148 -2.46 -16.31 8.81
CA LYS A 148 -2.99 -17.67 8.94
C LYS A 148 -2.92 -18.42 7.61
N VAL A 149 -3.35 -17.80 6.51
CA VAL A 149 -3.27 -18.43 5.18
C VAL A 149 -1.83 -18.80 4.83
N ILE A 150 -0.88 -17.91 5.09
CA ILE A 150 0.55 -18.18 4.85
C ILE A 150 1.05 -19.33 5.71
N LYS A 151 0.72 -19.35 7.00
CA LYS A 151 1.12 -20.43 7.93
C LYS A 151 0.54 -21.78 7.50
N ASP A 152 -0.74 -21.82 7.12
CA ASP A 152 -1.40 -23.05 6.66
C ASP A 152 -0.76 -23.58 5.37
N MET A 153 -0.44 -22.69 4.43
CA MET A 153 0.28 -23.05 3.20
C MET A 153 1.69 -23.60 3.51
N LEU A 154 2.43 -22.91 4.39
CA LEU A 154 3.77 -23.34 4.79
C LEU A 154 3.75 -24.66 5.53
N LYS A 155 2.76 -24.90 6.40
CA LYS A 155 2.58 -26.18 7.12
C LYS A 155 2.42 -27.33 6.12
N GLY A 156 1.55 -27.18 5.13
CA GLY A 156 1.35 -28.18 4.07
C GLY A 156 2.63 -28.44 3.28
N TYR A 157 3.26 -27.38 2.76
CA TYR A 157 4.49 -27.48 1.98
C TYR A 157 5.65 -28.12 2.77
N SER A 158 5.83 -27.70 4.02
CA SER A 158 6.91 -28.19 4.90
C SER A 158 6.73 -29.66 5.23
N SER A 159 5.51 -30.09 5.52
CA SER A 159 5.19 -31.49 5.76
C SER A 159 5.54 -32.36 4.54
N ASP A 160 5.18 -31.92 3.34
CA ASP A 160 5.45 -32.66 2.09
C ASP A 160 6.94 -32.75 1.77
N LYS A 161 7.73 -31.76 2.21
CA LYS A 161 9.17 -31.64 1.93
C LYS A 161 10.07 -32.14 3.07
N GLY A 162 9.51 -32.52 4.21
CA GLY A 162 10.28 -32.91 5.39
C GLY A 162 11.08 -31.74 5.97
N ILE A 163 10.52 -30.52 5.95
CA ILE A 163 11.10 -29.34 6.57
C ILE A 163 10.56 -29.25 7.99
N ASP A 164 11.46 -29.12 8.97
CA ASP A 164 11.09 -29.07 10.38
C ASP A 164 10.84 -27.66 10.86
N ILE A 165 11.61 -26.70 10.37
CA ILE A 165 11.52 -25.29 10.79
C ILE A 165 11.55 -24.38 9.55
N VAL A 166 10.63 -23.41 9.51
CA VAL A 166 10.67 -22.31 8.52
C VAL A 166 10.84 -20.99 9.25
N MET A 167 11.89 -20.27 8.92
CA MET A 167 12.20 -18.95 9.46
C MET A 167 11.99 -17.88 8.40
N ALA A 168 11.45 -16.72 8.83
CA ALA A 168 11.38 -15.53 7.98
C ALA A 168 12.74 -14.84 7.91
N HIS A 169 13.12 -14.41 6.72
CA HIS A 169 14.26 -13.54 6.47
C HIS A 169 13.77 -12.28 5.74
N GLY A 170 14.20 -11.10 6.18
CA GLY A 170 13.76 -9.79 5.69
C GLY A 170 13.43 -8.86 6.84
N ASP A 171 12.64 -7.82 6.58
CA ASP A 171 12.25 -6.81 7.57
C ASP A 171 11.46 -7.39 8.76
N ILE A 172 10.80 -8.53 8.55
CA ILE A 172 10.07 -9.27 9.58
C ILE A 172 10.76 -10.61 9.76
N SER A 173 11.63 -10.70 10.77
CA SER A 173 12.30 -11.96 11.14
C SER A 173 11.53 -12.66 12.26
N ASN A 174 10.75 -13.67 11.91
CA ASN A 174 9.96 -14.45 12.85
C ASN A 174 9.99 -15.94 12.50
N LEU A 175 9.70 -16.80 13.49
CA LEU A 175 9.42 -18.19 13.28
C LEU A 175 8.03 -18.34 12.62
N LEU A 176 7.99 -18.87 11.41
CA LEU A 176 6.75 -19.05 10.66
C LEU A 176 6.15 -20.46 10.81
N TYR A 177 7.01 -21.45 11.03
CA TYR A 177 6.61 -22.83 11.17
C TYR A 177 7.61 -23.61 12.01
N ILE A 178 7.12 -24.48 12.86
CA ILE A 178 7.86 -25.53 13.56
C ILE A 178 7.09 -26.84 13.42
N ASN A 179 7.81 -27.93 13.21
CA ASN A 179 7.21 -29.26 13.19
C ASN A 179 6.74 -29.64 14.60
N GLU A 180 5.54 -30.22 14.72
CA GLU A 180 4.93 -30.59 16.01
C GLU A 180 5.80 -31.55 16.87
N ALA A 181 6.79 -32.22 16.26
CA ALA A 181 7.77 -33.02 16.99
C ALA A 181 8.81 -32.19 17.76
N PHE A 182 8.90 -30.86 17.50
CA PHE A 182 9.83 -29.93 18.13
C PHE A 182 9.13 -28.81 18.91
N ASP A 183 7.79 -28.79 18.94
CA ASP A 183 6.98 -27.90 19.74
C ASP A 183 6.62 -28.59 21.09
#